data_2d648df98b109c9f9c9afe714f458a3a
#
_entry.id   2d648df98b109c9f9c9afe714f458a3a
#
_cell.length_a   1.000
_cell.length_b   1.000
_cell.length_c   1.000
_cell.angle_alpha   90.00
_cell.angle_beta   90.00
_cell.angle_gamma   90.00
#
_symmetry.space_group_name_H-M   'P 1'
#
loop_
_entity.id
_entity.type
_entity.pdbx_description
1 polymer ?
#
loop_
_entity_poly.entity_id
_entity_poly.type
_entity_poly.pdbx_seq_one_letter_code
_entity_poly.pdbx_strand_id
1 'polypeptide(L)'
;MSKQAVLLLGKLLMLCACCAPLTVTAQTHSNAASTKRPATFCNPLDLDYRFCLDTPSRREAADPNLVHFKGEYWLFASKSGGYWHSPDMVHWRLIEPTGLPIEDYAPAVEAINGRLYYTAFNTKALFSTDDPITGAWTRVATLPDYPDPDLFQDEDGRVYMYFGCSFNGSIRVAELDPRQEFKAIRGPQECFPTDYAHHGFEVTGEENRGTPRAAGGPQMAPWTEGAWMTKHAGVYYLQYSAPGTQFKIYADGVYTSTNPMGPFAYQAYSPFSHKPTGFIGGAGHSSTVEDGRGGYWHISTTPIGVRHMFERRLGIFPIRFEKDGQLVCNTYLGDYPQFAPGIQENPGENNSPGWMLLSYARPATASSTLQGHSAANAFDEDIRTWWSAVSDHPGEWLQGDLGAICRIEAMQVNFGDQGATNLGRLRNDSYQYYVECSSDGQKWSTCLDRKANHRDAPHEYAQLDEPIKARYLKITNVHTPAGGLFSISGFRVFGSRLGKAPAMAGDVKARREATDARQLHVSWSAVKDADFYIIRYGTAPDRLFNNYQVYGTEHFDINSLNAGVRYYVTVDAVNGSGVNRGKKIVDVK
;
A
#
# COMPACT_ATOMS: atom_id res chain seq x y z
N MET A 1 -12.16 44.45 -59.53
CA MET A 1 -11.95 45.90 -59.79
C MET A 1 -11.17 46.38 -58.55
N SER A 2 -9.97 46.61 -58.72
CA SER A 2 -9.00 47.70 -58.94
C SER A 2 -8.71 48.43 -57.63
N LYS A 3 -7.45 48.31 -57.20
CA LYS A 3 -6.32 49.25 -57.43
C LYS A 3 -6.22 50.31 -56.36
N GLN A 4 -5.22 50.55 -55.73
CA GLN A 4 -3.80 51.01 -55.81
C GLN A 4 -3.55 51.86 -54.55
N ALA A 5 -2.54 51.71 -53.78
CA ALA A 5 -1.15 52.15 -53.88
C ALA A 5 -0.97 53.69 -53.84
N VAL A 6 -0.09 54.18 -52.95
CA VAL A 6 1.01 55.09 -53.19
C VAL A 6 1.57 55.72 -51.92
N LEU A 7 2.82 55.36 -51.61
CA LEU A 7 3.99 56.12 -51.22
C LEU A 7 3.88 57.63 -50.97
N LEU A 8 4.57 58.13 -49.88
CA LEU A 8 5.54 59.23 -50.07
C LEU A 8 6.55 59.32 -48.92
N LEU A 9 7.79 59.48 -49.35
CA LEU A 9 9.07 59.74 -48.69
C LEU A 9 9.12 61.15 -48.06
N GLY A 10 10.01 61.37 -47.09
CA GLY A 10 10.53 62.69 -46.78
C GLY A 10 11.41 62.82 -45.56
N LYS A 11 12.70 62.61 -45.73
CA LYS A 11 13.93 63.35 -45.28
C LYS A 11 14.00 63.90 -43.83
N LEU A 12 14.94 63.35 -43.02
CA LEU A 12 16.33 63.82 -42.78
C LEU A 12 16.46 65.11 -41.93
N LEU A 13 17.03 64.96 -40.70
CA LEU A 13 18.10 65.85 -40.21
C LEU A 13 18.87 65.16 -39.06
N MET A 14 20.19 65.13 -39.21
CA MET A 14 21.21 64.75 -38.25
C MET A 14 21.30 65.74 -37.08
N LEU A 15 21.58 65.20 -35.86
CA LEU A 15 22.45 65.87 -34.92
C LEU A 15 23.25 64.82 -34.11
N CYS A 16 24.55 64.90 -34.24
CA CYS A 16 25.55 64.19 -33.44
C CYS A 16 25.60 64.72 -32.00
N ALA A 17 25.73 63.84 -31.02
CA ALA A 17 26.52 64.11 -29.81
C ALA A 17 26.80 62.82 -29.01
N CYS A 18 28.08 62.54 -28.87
CA CYS A 18 28.80 61.89 -27.77
C CYS A 18 28.44 60.47 -27.34
N CYS A 19 29.25 59.53 -27.82
CA CYS A 19 29.42 58.18 -27.28
C CYS A 19 30.12 58.23 -25.90
N ALA A 20 29.47 57.59 -24.90
CA ALA A 20 30.17 56.97 -23.79
C ALA A 20 29.76 55.47 -23.75
N PRO A 21 30.67 54.51 -23.57
CA PRO A 21 30.29 53.08 -23.57
C PRO A 21 29.69 52.72 -22.22
N LEU A 22 28.40 52.44 -22.20
CA LEU A 22 27.76 51.75 -21.09
C LEU A 22 28.16 50.24 -21.19
N THR A 23 29.05 49.82 -20.32
CA THR A 23 29.28 48.40 -20.05
C THR A 23 28.06 47.84 -19.37
N VAL A 24 27.23 47.14 -20.16
CA VAL A 24 26.16 46.27 -19.66
C VAL A 24 26.83 44.98 -19.14
N THR A 25 27.05 44.89 -17.84
CA THR A 25 27.31 43.61 -17.19
C THR A 25 26.05 42.79 -17.28
N ALA A 26 26.04 41.80 -18.21
CA ALA A 26 25.04 40.76 -18.22
C ALA A 26 25.20 39.97 -16.92
N GLN A 27 24.33 40.21 -15.94
CA GLN A 27 24.08 39.26 -14.88
C GLN A 27 23.44 38.03 -15.52
N THR A 28 24.25 37.00 -15.75
CA THR A 28 23.75 35.65 -15.99
C THR A 28 23.07 35.18 -14.69
N HIS A 29 21.77 35.44 -14.57
CA HIS A 29 20.95 34.63 -13.67
C HIS A 29 21.03 33.20 -14.19
N SER A 30 21.88 32.40 -13.57
CA SER A 30 21.77 30.95 -13.68
C SER A 30 20.41 30.58 -13.08
N ASN A 31 19.42 30.39 -13.93
CA ASN A 31 18.25 29.60 -13.59
C ASN A 31 18.78 28.17 -13.35
N ALA A 32 19.26 27.91 -12.14
CA ALA A 32 19.28 26.57 -11.63
C ALA A 32 17.79 26.19 -11.52
N ALA A 33 17.28 25.49 -12.52
CA ALA A 33 16.02 24.79 -12.39
C ALA A 33 16.17 23.95 -11.13
N SER A 34 15.42 24.29 -10.08
CA SER A 34 15.27 23.43 -8.91
C SER A 34 14.70 22.12 -9.45
N THR A 35 15.56 21.11 -9.62
CA THR A 35 15.10 19.78 -9.98
C THR A 35 14.35 19.27 -8.76
N LYS A 36 13.01 19.37 -8.82
CA LYS A 36 12.12 18.88 -7.77
C LYS A 36 12.51 17.42 -7.49
N ARG A 37 12.69 17.08 -6.21
CA ARG A 37 13.04 15.71 -5.80
C ARG A 37 12.00 14.71 -6.33
N PRO A 38 12.40 13.50 -6.75
CA PRO A 38 11.43 12.47 -7.14
C PRO A 38 10.41 12.24 -6.04
N ALA A 39 9.13 12.22 -6.41
CA ALA A 39 8.05 11.99 -5.46
C ALA A 39 8.12 10.57 -4.90
N THR A 40 7.80 10.44 -3.61
CA THR A 40 7.71 9.18 -2.91
C THR A 40 6.38 9.05 -2.17
N PHE A 41 6.00 7.83 -1.82
CA PHE A 41 4.87 7.51 -0.95
C PHE A 41 5.28 6.48 0.10
N CYS A 42 4.43 6.22 1.09
CA CYS A 42 4.65 5.19 2.11
C CYS A 42 3.33 4.47 2.43
N ASN A 43 3.37 3.17 2.66
CA ASN A 43 2.21 2.40 3.11
C ASN A 43 2.11 2.38 4.66
N PRO A 44 0.88 2.36 5.24
CA PRO A 44 -0.39 2.44 4.54
C PRO A 44 -0.56 3.76 3.81
N LEU A 45 -1.35 3.75 2.72
CA LEU A 45 -1.54 4.94 1.89
C LEU A 45 -2.11 6.11 2.68
N ASP A 46 -1.65 7.31 2.36
CA ASP A 46 -2.11 8.57 2.93
C ASP A 46 -3.45 8.98 2.31
N LEU A 47 -4.56 8.40 2.81
CA LEU A 47 -5.92 8.63 2.36
C LEU A 47 -6.80 9.15 3.49
N ASP A 48 -7.92 9.78 3.11
CA ASP A 48 -8.98 10.22 4.02
C ASP A 48 -9.85 9.02 4.42
N TYR A 49 -9.30 8.13 5.26
CA TYR A 49 -10.04 6.96 5.76
C TYR A 49 -11.16 7.42 6.69
N ARG A 50 -12.41 7.22 6.31
CA ARG A 50 -13.53 7.59 7.18
C ARG A 50 -13.78 6.56 8.27
N PHE A 51 -14.43 6.98 9.34
CA PHE A 51 -15.08 6.07 10.28
C PHE A 51 -16.30 5.45 9.60
N CYS A 52 -16.37 4.12 9.51
CA CYS A 52 -17.51 3.43 8.92
C CYS A 52 -18.79 3.68 9.74
N LEU A 53 -19.96 3.42 9.14
CA LEU A 53 -21.25 3.62 9.82
C LEU A 53 -21.63 2.48 10.77
N ASP A 54 -20.84 1.42 10.82
CA ASP A 54 -21.02 0.31 11.74
C ASP A 54 -20.42 0.63 13.12
N THR A 55 -20.83 -0.10 14.15
CA THR A 55 -20.23 -0.07 15.49
C THR A 55 -19.43 -1.35 15.74
N PRO A 56 -18.30 -1.31 16.47
CA PRO A 56 -17.65 -0.15 17.08
C PRO A 56 -17.07 0.83 16.05
N SER A 57 -16.93 2.09 16.49
CA SER A 57 -16.33 3.15 15.67
C SER A 57 -14.90 2.76 15.26
N ARG A 58 -14.63 2.78 13.97
CA ARG A 58 -13.34 2.45 13.36
C ARG A 58 -13.20 3.04 11.97
N ARG A 59 -11.99 3.36 11.57
CA ARG A 59 -11.72 3.72 10.18
C ARG A 59 -11.59 2.45 9.34
N GLU A 60 -12.18 2.45 8.16
CA GLU A 60 -12.15 1.33 7.25
C GLU A 60 -12.00 1.77 5.80
N ALA A 61 -11.15 1.04 5.06
CA ALA A 61 -11.13 0.91 3.62
C ALA A 61 -10.39 -0.39 3.30
N ALA A 62 -10.95 -1.21 2.42
CA ALA A 62 -10.43 -2.53 2.08
C ALA A 62 -10.92 -2.98 0.72
N ASP A 63 -10.48 -4.17 0.30
CA ASP A 63 -10.98 -4.81 -0.91
C ASP A 63 -10.88 -3.83 -2.10
N PRO A 64 -9.69 -3.23 -2.34
CA PRO A 64 -9.57 -2.10 -3.25
C PRO A 64 -9.70 -2.53 -4.71
N ASN A 65 -10.45 -1.74 -5.46
CA ASN A 65 -10.47 -1.79 -6.91
C ASN A 65 -9.88 -0.48 -7.45
N LEU A 66 -8.74 -0.58 -8.12
CA LEU A 66 -8.05 0.53 -8.77
C LEU A 66 -8.18 0.41 -10.28
N VAL A 67 -8.76 1.40 -10.92
CA VAL A 67 -8.94 1.44 -12.37
C VAL A 67 -8.28 2.66 -12.99
N HIS A 68 -7.59 2.47 -14.13
CA HIS A 68 -7.06 3.53 -14.96
C HIS A 68 -8.10 3.89 -16.02
N PHE A 69 -8.64 5.12 -15.97
CA PHE A 69 -9.70 5.54 -16.87
C PHE A 69 -9.49 6.98 -17.31
N LYS A 70 -9.52 7.23 -18.62
CA LYS A 70 -9.30 8.55 -19.24
C LYS A 70 -7.99 9.23 -18.85
N GLY A 71 -6.93 8.43 -18.63
CA GLY A 71 -5.59 8.93 -18.26
C GLY A 71 -5.41 9.24 -16.78
N GLU A 72 -6.37 8.91 -15.92
CA GLU A 72 -6.36 9.16 -14.49
C GLU A 72 -6.74 7.89 -13.71
N TYR A 73 -6.47 7.87 -12.40
CA TYR A 73 -6.65 6.71 -11.53
C TYR A 73 -7.83 6.92 -10.58
N TRP A 74 -8.64 5.87 -10.44
CA TRP A 74 -9.87 5.86 -9.64
C TRP A 74 -9.82 4.67 -8.69
N LEU A 75 -9.81 4.95 -7.39
CA LEU A 75 -9.68 3.94 -6.34
C LEU A 75 -10.98 3.82 -5.55
N PHE A 76 -11.56 2.64 -5.61
CA PHE A 76 -12.77 2.27 -4.86
C PHE A 76 -12.38 1.30 -3.74
N ALA A 77 -13.09 1.34 -2.61
CA ALA A 77 -12.84 0.43 -1.51
C ALA A 77 -14.10 0.24 -0.65
N SER A 78 -14.14 -0.88 0.05
CA SER A 78 -15.20 -1.21 1.01
C SER A 78 -15.39 -0.13 2.06
N LYS A 79 -16.64 0.21 2.37
CA LYS A 79 -17.03 1.13 3.47
C LYS A 79 -16.38 2.51 3.43
N SER A 80 -15.78 2.89 2.30
CA SER A 80 -15.00 4.15 2.17
C SER A 80 -15.86 5.41 2.16
N GLY A 81 -17.16 5.29 1.92
CA GLY A 81 -18.08 6.44 1.81
C GLY A 81 -17.85 7.31 0.58
N GLY A 82 -17.13 6.79 -0.40
CA GLY A 82 -16.78 7.44 -1.65
C GLY A 82 -15.71 6.67 -2.38
N TYR A 83 -15.05 7.32 -3.32
CA TYR A 83 -13.87 6.80 -4.00
C TYR A 83 -12.86 7.92 -4.21
N TRP A 84 -11.61 7.55 -4.41
CA TRP A 84 -10.54 8.52 -4.60
C TRP A 84 -10.16 8.64 -6.07
N HIS A 85 -9.87 9.85 -6.46
CA HIS A 85 -9.31 10.22 -7.75
C HIS A 85 -7.86 10.66 -7.57
N SER A 86 -6.98 10.26 -8.51
CA SER A 86 -5.59 10.69 -8.55
C SER A 86 -5.05 10.78 -9.97
N PRO A 87 -4.24 11.79 -10.30
CA PRO A 87 -3.52 11.85 -11.57
C PRO A 87 -2.23 11.01 -11.58
N ASP A 88 -1.75 10.53 -10.40
CA ASP A 88 -0.39 9.99 -10.26
C ASP A 88 -0.26 8.84 -9.24
N MET A 89 -1.37 8.33 -8.69
CA MET A 89 -1.44 7.32 -7.63
C MET A 89 -0.74 7.70 -6.31
N VAL A 90 -0.45 8.99 -6.10
CA VAL A 90 0.16 9.52 -4.87
C VAL A 90 -0.71 10.61 -4.24
N HIS A 91 -1.20 11.54 -5.07
CA HIS A 91 -2.03 12.65 -4.61
C HIS A 91 -3.50 12.31 -4.82
N TRP A 92 -4.17 11.88 -3.76
CA TRP A 92 -5.53 11.41 -3.77
C TRP A 92 -6.53 12.47 -3.33
N ARG A 93 -7.64 12.58 -4.05
CA ARG A 93 -8.79 13.40 -3.69
C ARG A 93 -10.04 12.54 -3.58
N LEU A 94 -10.70 12.57 -2.44
CA LEU A 94 -11.96 11.89 -2.24
C LEU A 94 -13.09 12.53 -3.05
N ILE A 95 -13.92 11.69 -3.65
CA ILE A 95 -15.19 12.03 -4.28
C ILE A 95 -16.31 11.32 -3.55
N GLU A 96 -17.29 12.07 -3.05
CA GLU A 96 -18.49 11.52 -2.43
C GLU A 96 -19.58 11.38 -3.51
N PRO A 97 -19.92 10.16 -3.95
CA PRO A 97 -20.84 9.98 -5.06
C PRO A 97 -22.29 10.13 -4.65
N THR A 98 -23.12 10.37 -5.63
CA THR A 98 -24.56 10.26 -5.51
C THR A 98 -25.06 9.05 -6.31
N GLY A 99 -25.94 8.25 -5.72
CA GLY A 99 -26.55 7.10 -6.37
C GLY A 99 -25.78 5.79 -6.30
N LEU A 100 -24.57 5.75 -5.70
CA LEU A 100 -23.84 4.51 -5.44
C LEU A 100 -24.11 3.97 -4.03
N PRO A 101 -24.15 2.64 -3.84
CA PRO A 101 -24.24 1.99 -2.52
C PRO A 101 -22.86 1.94 -1.84
N ILE A 102 -22.37 3.09 -1.38
CA ILE A 102 -21.01 3.28 -0.82
C ILE A 102 -20.77 2.64 0.54
N GLU A 103 -21.79 2.00 1.13
CA GLU A 103 -21.71 1.27 2.39
C GLU A 103 -21.52 -0.24 2.19
N ASP A 104 -21.33 -0.67 0.96
CA ASP A 104 -21.14 -2.09 0.61
C ASP A 104 -19.65 -2.48 0.72
N TYR A 105 -19.39 -3.77 0.57
CA TYR A 105 -18.06 -4.38 0.57
C TYR A 105 -17.63 -4.75 -0.85
N ALA A 106 -16.33 -4.95 -1.06
CA ALA A 106 -15.71 -5.48 -2.29
C ALA A 106 -16.29 -4.85 -3.56
N PRO A 107 -16.02 -3.55 -3.81
CA PRO A 107 -16.45 -2.91 -5.04
C PRO A 107 -15.70 -3.49 -6.24
N ALA A 108 -16.43 -3.80 -7.32
CA ALA A 108 -15.91 -4.16 -8.63
C ALA A 108 -16.19 -3.03 -9.61
N VAL A 109 -15.14 -2.50 -10.22
CA VAL A 109 -15.24 -1.40 -11.19
C VAL A 109 -14.41 -1.70 -12.42
N GLU A 110 -15.02 -1.60 -13.59
CA GLU A 110 -14.35 -1.85 -14.86
C GLU A 110 -14.69 -0.79 -15.90
N ALA A 111 -13.71 -0.48 -16.75
CA ALA A 111 -13.85 0.46 -17.85
C ALA A 111 -14.31 -0.29 -19.13
N ILE A 112 -15.60 -0.23 -19.44
CA ILE A 112 -16.20 -0.91 -20.60
C ILE A 112 -16.69 0.13 -21.61
N ASN A 113 -16.18 0.09 -22.83
CA ASN A 113 -16.61 0.96 -23.93
C ASN A 113 -16.65 2.47 -23.58
N GLY A 114 -15.62 2.96 -22.85
CA GLY A 114 -15.48 4.38 -22.50
C GLY A 114 -16.35 4.86 -21.34
N ARG A 115 -16.92 3.94 -20.56
CA ARG A 115 -17.67 4.20 -19.33
C ARG A 115 -17.14 3.34 -18.21
N LEU A 116 -17.20 3.81 -16.96
CA LEU A 116 -17.02 2.99 -15.78
C LEU A 116 -18.34 2.30 -15.40
N TYR A 117 -18.22 1.05 -15.02
CA TYR A 117 -19.30 0.24 -14.45
C TYR A 117 -18.93 -0.20 -13.05
N TYR A 118 -19.87 -0.13 -12.13
CA TYR A 118 -19.68 -0.42 -10.70
C TYR A 118 -20.74 -1.41 -10.20
N THR A 119 -20.29 -2.40 -9.46
CA THR A 119 -21.10 -3.24 -8.57
C THR A 119 -20.35 -3.48 -7.26
N ALA A 120 -20.94 -4.19 -6.29
CA ALA A 120 -20.29 -4.54 -5.02
C ALA A 120 -20.96 -5.78 -4.41
N PHE A 121 -20.45 -6.30 -3.30
CA PHE A 121 -20.80 -7.57 -2.68
C PHE A 121 -22.31 -7.81 -2.51
N ASN A 122 -23.05 -6.91 -1.84
CA ASN A 122 -24.51 -7.02 -1.63
C ASN A 122 -25.32 -6.26 -2.69
N THR A 123 -24.63 -5.53 -3.56
CA THR A 123 -25.24 -4.71 -4.60
C THR A 123 -25.68 -5.57 -5.76
N LYS A 124 -26.96 -5.91 -5.81
CA LYS A 124 -27.56 -6.68 -6.92
C LYS A 124 -27.94 -5.77 -8.09
N ALA A 125 -27.05 -4.88 -8.45
CA ALA A 125 -27.25 -3.90 -9.51
C ALA A 125 -25.90 -3.48 -10.11
N LEU A 126 -25.95 -3.05 -11.37
CA LEU A 126 -24.84 -2.42 -12.06
C LEU A 126 -25.12 -0.93 -12.23
N PHE A 127 -24.16 -0.10 -11.88
CA PHE A 127 -24.21 1.35 -12.07
C PHE A 127 -23.18 1.75 -13.11
N SER A 128 -23.37 2.87 -13.79
CA SER A 128 -22.38 3.39 -14.72
C SER A 128 -22.27 4.90 -14.70
N THR A 129 -21.08 5.39 -15.05
CA THR A 129 -20.79 6.80 -15.31
C THR A 129 -19.81 6.93 -16.48
N ASP A 130 -19.87 8.03 -17.21
CA ASP A 130 -18.84 8.43 -18.18
C ASP A 130 -17.98 9.60 -17.66
N ASP A 131 -18.37 10.18 -16.51
CA ASP A 131 -17.64 11.25 -15.85
C ASP A 131 -17.61 11.06 -14.32
N PRO A 132 -16.69 10.20 -13.82
CA PRO A 132 -16.61 9.88 -12.39
C PRO A 132 -16.20 11.07 -11.52
N ILE A 133 -15.62 12.15 -12.08
CA ILE A 133 -15.24 13.33 -11.31
C ILE A 133 -16.46 14.07 -10.72
N THR A 134 -17.62 13.93 -11.35
CA THR A 134 -18.89 14.54 -10.90
C THR A 134 -19.51 13.80 -9.72
N GLY A 135 -19.11 12.57 -9.47
CA GLY A 135 -19.76 11.70 -8.48
C GLY A 135 -21.14 11.19 -8.87
N ALA A 136 -21.63 11.49 -10.10
CA ALA A 136 -22.95 11.07 -10.57
C ALA A 136 -22.91 9.70 -11.23
N TRP A 137 -23.73 8.78 -10.74
CA TRP A 137 -23.85 7.42 -11.25
C TRP A 137 -25.31 7.05 -11.52
N THR A 138 -25.54 6.24 -12.54
CA THR A 138 -26.87 5.80 -12.95
C THR A 138 -26.94 4.28 -12.91
N ARG A 139 -27.98 3.72 -12.29
CA ARG A 139 -28.26 2.29 -12.33
C ARG A 139 -28.66 1.88 -13.75
N VAL A 140 -27.99 0.84 -14.29
CA VAL A 140 -28.16 0.38 -15.69
C VAL A 140 -28.61 -1.06 -15.82
N ALA A 141 -28.43 -1.88 -14.78
CA ALA A 141 -28.86 -3.28 -14.81
C ALA A 141 -29.19 -3.80 -13.39
N THR A 142 -29.88 -4.94 -13.35
CA THR A 142 -30.03 -5.78 -12.16
C THR A 142 -29.15 -7.01 -12.33
N LEU A 143 -28.34 -7.34 -11.34
CA LEU A 143 -27.45 -8.49 -11.34
C LEU A 143 -27.96 -9.57 -10.38
N PRO A 144 -27.64 -10.85 -10.63
CA PRO A 144 -27.71 -11.91 -9.62
C PRO A 144 -26.77 -11.63 -8.44
N ASP A 145 -26.76 -12.55 -7.49
CA ASP A 145 -25.83 -12.52 -6.36
C ASP A 145 -24.44 -12.98 -6.82
N TYR A 146 -23.48 -12.04 -6.80
CA TYR A 146 -22.08 -12.27 -7.10
C TYR A 146 -21.24 -11.82 -5.90
N PRO A 147 -20.99 -12.67 -4.89
CA PRO A 147 -20.20 -12.30 -3.73
C PRO A 147 -18.74 -12.04 -4.11
N ASP A 148 -18.18 -10.94 -3.63
CA ASP A 148 -16.83 -10.44 -3.97
C ASP A 148 -16.58 -10.45 -5.48
N PRO A 149 -17.32 -9.63 -6.22
CA PRO A 149 -17.27 -9.64 -7.68
C PRO A 149 -16.00 -8.98 -8.22
N ASP A 150 -15.56 -9.46 -9.38
CA ASP A 150 -14.62 -8.76 -10.28
C ASP A 150 -15.21 -8.75 -11.68
N LEU A 151 -15.36 -7.57 -12.26
CA LEU A 151 -15.87 -7.35 -13.60
C LEU A 151 -14.71 -7.12 -14.57
N PHE A 152 -14.55 -7.99 -15.54
CA PHE A 152 -13.43 -7.95 -16.49
C PHE A 152 -13.93 -7.90 -17.94
N GLN A 153 -13.44 -6.91 -18.73
CA GLN A 153 -13.63 -6.90 -20.17
C GLN A 153 -12.35 -7.41 -20.88
N ASP A 154 -12.51 -8.44 -21.70
CA ASP A 154 -11.42 -8.93 -22.55
C ASP A 154 -11.24 -8.04 -23.80
N GLU A 155 -10.07 -8.14 -24.41
CA GLU A 155 -9.68 -7.39 -25.64
C GLU A 155 -10.62 -7.65 -26.84
N ASP A 156 -11.30 -8.80 -26.87
CA ASP A 156 -12.31 -9.14 -27.90
C ASP A 156 -13.71 -8.56 -27.59
N GLY A 157 -13.84 -7.79 -26.48
CA GLY A 157 -15.06 -7.13 -26.06
C GLY A 157 -16.02 -8.01 -25.25
N ARG A 158 -15.72 -9.29 -25.00
CA ARG A 158 -16.48 -10.14 -24.09
C ARG A 158 -16.27 -9.68 -22.64
N VAL A 159 -17.31 -9.85 -21.84
CA VAL A 159 -17.31 -9.44 -20.42
C VAL A 159 -17.52 -10.65 -19.53
N TYR A 160 -16.74 -10.71 -18.46
CA TYR A 160 -16.77 -11.79 -17.49
C TYR A 160 -16.98 -11.23 -16.08
N MET A 161 -17.69 -12.02 -15.25
CA MET A 161 -17.82 -11.79 -13.82
C MET A 161 -17.13 -12.94 -13.09
N TYR A 162 -16.01 -12.65 -12.41
CA TYR A 162 -15.40 -13.57 -11.46
C TYR A 162 -15.92 -13.26 -10.07
N PHE A 163 -16.13 -14.26 -9.23
CA PHE A 163 -16.72 -14.07 -7.91
C PHE A 163 -16.52 -15.28 -7.02
N GLY A 164 -16.62 -15.08 -5.72
CA GLY A 164 -16.54 -16.11 -4.71
C GLY A 164 -16.08 -15.53 -3.38
N CYS A 165 -16.87 -15.75 -2.32
CA CYS A 165 -16.54 -15.33 -0.96
C CYS A 165 -17.19 -16.30 0.01
N SER A 166 -16.45 -17.30 0.47
CA SER A 166 -17.00 -18.29 1.39
C SER A 166 -15.93 -19.12 2.11
N PHE A 167 -16.35 -19.69 3.23
CA PHE A 167 -15.54 -20.62 3.98
C PHE A 167 -15.28 -21.90 3.18
N ASN A 168 -14.00 -22.25 3.00
CA ASN A 168 -13.57 -23.40 2.20
C ASN A 168 -14.21 -23.41 0.80
N GLY A 169 -14.37 -22.22 0.21
CA GLY A 169 -15.06 -22.01 -1.04
C GLY A 169 -14.18 -22.04 -2.27
N SER A 170 -14.80 -21.79 -3.41
CA SER A 170 -14.15 -21.71 -4.72
C SER A 170 -14.43 -20.39 -5.40
N ILE A 171 -13.51 -19.97 -6.27
CA ILE A 171 -13.73 -18.88 -7.21
C ILE A 171 -14.50 -19.43 -8.43
N ARG A 172 -15.42 -18.64 -8.95
CA ARG A 172 -16.33 -18.98 -10.05
C ARG A 172 -16.28 -17.90 -11.12
N VAL A 173 -16.74 -18.23 -12.35
CA VAL A 173 -16.82 -17.28 -13.45
C VAL A 173 -18.12 -17.45 -14.24
N ALA A 174 -18.68 -16.31 -14.69
CA ALA A 174 -19.79 -16.27 -15.66
C ALA A 174 -19.43 -15.30 -16.79
N GLU A 175 -19.79 -15.63 -18.04
CA GLU A 175 -19.72 -14.71 -19.18
C GLU A 175 -21.04 -13.93 -19.28
N LEU A 176 -20.93 -12.59 -19.42
CA LEU A 176 -22.05 -11.66 -19.44
C LEU A 176 -22.22 -11.02 -20.81
N ASP A 177 -23.45 -10.73 -21.24
CA ASP A 177 -23.71 -9.95 -22.48
C ASP A 177 -24.12 -8.51 -22.14
N PRO A 178 -23.24 -7.51 -22.37
CA PRO A 178 -23.58 -6.11 -22.14
C PRO A 178 -24.78 -5.60 -22.95
N ARG A 179 -25.07 -6.22 -24.09
CA ARG A 179 -26.24 -5.86 -24.94
C ARG A 179 -27.57 -6.37 -24.38
N GLN A 180 -27.52 -7.28 -23.40
CA GLN A 180 -28.65 -7.84 -22.70
C GLN A 180 -28.61 -7.48 -21.20
N GLU A 181 -28.32 -6.22 -20.89
CA GLU A 181 -28.24 -5.73 -19.50
C GLU A 181 -27.28 -6.56 -18.62
N PHE A 182 -26.16 -7.00 -19.17
CA PHE A 182 -25.16 -7.85 -18.49
C PHE A 182 -25.72 -9.19 -17.97
N LYS A 183 -26.71 -9.73 -18.64
CA LYS A 183 -27.24 -11.07 -18.32
C LYS A 183 -26.17 -12.14 -18.57
N ALA A 184 -26.07 -13.11 -17.65
CA ALA A 184 -25.18 -14.25 -17.83
C ALA A 184 -25.65 -15.11 -19.02
N ILE A 185 -24.76 -15.34 -19.97
CA ILE A 185 -25.02 -16.17 -21.18
C ILE A 185 -24.25 -17.49 -21.12
N ARG A 186 -23.27 -17.62 -20.24
CA ARG A 186 -22.52 -18.84 -19.99
C ARG A 186 -22.09 -18.91 -18.52
N GLY A 187 -22.07 -20.11 -17.93
CA GLY A 187 -21.75 -20.30 -16.51
C GLY A 187 -22.95 -20.02 -15.58
N PRO A 188 -22.73 -19.77 -14.28
CA PRO A 188 -21.44 -19.80 -13.62
C PRO A 188 -20.81 -21.21 -13.55
N GLN A 189 -19.49 -21.25 -13.66
CA GLN A 189 -18.69 -22.46 -13.47
C GLN A 189 -17.59 -22.24 -12.45
N GLU A 190 -17.12 -23.30 -11.80
CA GLU A 190 -15.99 -23.25 -10.87
C GLU A 190 -14.69 -23.07 -11.65
N CYS A 191 -13.81 -22.18 -11.18
CA CYS A 191 -12.46 -21.99 -11.69
C CYS A 191 -11.48 -22.94 -10.99
N PHE A 192 -11.48 -22.94 -9.66
CA PHE A 192 -10.67 -23.79 -8.80
C PHE A 192 -11.20 -23.78 -7.37
N PRO A 193 -11.05 -24.89 -6.61
CA PRO A 193 -11.27 -24.94 -5.17
C PRO A 193 -10.02 -24.52 -4.40
N THR A 194 -10.12 -24.35 -3.08
CA THR A 194 -8.96 -24.22 -2.18
C THR A 194 -8.19 -25.54 -2.07
N ASP A 195 -6.89 -25.43 -1.80
CA ASP A 195 -6.02 -26.58 -1.50
C ASP A 195 -5.05 -26.28 -0.34
N TYR A 196 -5.61 -25.89 0.79
CA TYR A 196 -4.82 -25.60 2.00
C TYR A 196 -4.02 -26.80 2.55
N ALA A 197 -4.27 -28.01 2.04
CA ALA A 197 -3.44 -29.17 2.33
C ALA A 197 -2.04 -29.06 1.69
N HIS A 198 -1.95 -28.43 0.53
CA HIS A 198 -0.69 -28.20 -0.19
C HIS A 198 -0.25 -26.74 -0.18
N HIS A 199 -1.16 -25.77 -0.10
CA HIS A 199 -0.87 -24.35 -0.13
C HIS A 199 -0.87 -23.78 1.30
N GLY A 200 0.33 -23.59 1.88
CA GLY A 200 0.47 -23.15 3.27
C GLY A 200 -0.13 -21.79 3.56
N PHE A 201 -0.06 -20.83 2.61
CA PHE A 201 -0.63 -19.50 2.80
C PHE A 201 -2.17 -19.50 2.90
N GLU A 202 -2.85 -20.51 2.38
CA GLU A 202 -4.30 -20.69 2.53
C GLU A 202 -4.70 -21.12 3.94
N VAL A 203 -3.78 -21.66 4.74
CA VAL A 203 -4.09 -22.12 6.10
C VAL A 203 -4.45 -20.94 6.99
N THR A 204 -5.61 -21.00 7.65
CA THR A 204 -6.13 -19.92 8.51
C THR A 204 -5.26 -19.69 9.76
N GLY A 205 -5.49 -18.57 10.46
CA GLY A 205 -4.76 -18.16 11.68
C GLY A 205 -3.60 -17.22 11.40
N GLU A 206 -3.19 -16.43 12.41
CA GLU A 206 -2.18 -15.34 12.28
C GLU A 206 -0.80 -15.77 11.78
N GLU A 207 -0.51 -17.07 11.80
CA GLU A 207 0.77 -17.63 11.36
C GLU A 207 0.60 -18.80 10.39
N ASN A 208 -0.55 -18.93 9.71
CA ASN A 208 -0.89 -20.09 8.88
C ASN A 208 -0.77 -21.44 9.64
N ARG A 209 -1.18 -21.48 10.91
CA ARG A 209 -1.15 -22.68 11.77
C ARG A 209 -2.53 -23.18 12.18
N GLY A 210 -3.59 -22.62 11.58
CA GLY A 210 -4.97 -22.86 11.96
C GLY A 210 -5.45 -21.96 13.10
N THR A 211 -6.77 -21.84 13.23
CA THR A 211 -7.42 -21.13 14.34
C THR A 211 -7.88 -22.10 15.42
N PRO A 212 -7.69 -21.79 16.73
CA PRO A 212 -8.16 -22.64 17.82
C PRO A 212 -9.67 -22.89 17.74
N ARG A 213 -10.11 -24.11 18.13
CA ARG A 213 -11.51 -24.48 18.32
C ARG A 213 -11.77 -24.90 19.74
N ALA A 214 -13.00 -24.75 20.21
CA ALA A 214 -13.42 -25.20 21.55
C ALA A 214 -13.31 -26.72 21.72
N ALA A 215 -13.45 -27.49 20.64
CA ALA A 215 -13.29 -28.93 20.62
C ALA A 215 -12.68 -29.40 19.28
N GLY A 216 -11.86 -30.44 19.33
CA GLY A 216 -11.16 -30.99 18.17
C GLY A 216 -9.83 -30.26 17.86
N GLY A 217 -9.22 -30.59 16.72
CA GLY A 217 -8.03 -29.94 16.23
C GLY A 217 -8.30 -28.52 15.69
N PRO A 218 -7.24 -27.72 15.37
CA PRO A 218 -7.41 -26.39 14.84
C PRO A 218 -8.17 -26.38 13.52
N GLN A 219 -8.93 -25.30 13.28
CA GLN A 219 -9.53 -25.02 11.98
C GLN A 219 -8.43 -24.65 11.00
N MET A 220 -8.30 -25.39 9.89
CA MET A 220 -7.25 -25.17 8.89
C MET A 220 -7.79 -24.50 7.61
N ALA A 221 -9.03 -24.78 7.24
CA ALA A 221 -9.62 -24.32 6.00
C ALA A 221 -9.77 -22.80 5.97
N PRO A 222 -9.46 -22.14 4.84
CA PRO A 222 -9.51 -20.70 4.69
C PRO A 222 -10.92 -20.15 4.51
N TRP A 223 -11.03 -18.83 4.62
CA TRP A 223 -11.97 -18.04 3.86
C TRP A 223 -11.33 -17.70 2.52
N THR A 224 -12.00 -18.01 1.42
CA THR A 224 -11.51 -17.79 0.05
C THR A 224 -12.39 -16.75 -0.62
N GLU A 225 -11.76 -15.71 -1.19
CA GLU A 225 -12.46 -14.52 -1.67
C GLU A 225 -11.59 -13.72 -2.65
N GLY A 226 -12.00 -12.48 -3.00
CA GLY A 226 -11.15 -11.49 -3.64
C GLY A 226 -10.69 -11.86 -5.04
N ALA A 227 -11.61 -12.37 -5.87
CA ALA A 227 -11.31 -12.65 -7.28
C ALA A 227 -10.88 -11.37 -8.01
N TRP A 228 -9.78 -11.45 -8.80
CA TRP A 228 -9.35 -10.39 -9.70
C TRP A 228 -8.70 -10.98 -10.94
N MET A 229 -9.15 -10.55 -12.13
CA MET A 229 -8.58 -11.02 -13.39
C MET A 229 -7.66 -9.97 -14.02
N THR A 230 -6.46 -10.39 -14.38
CA THR A 230 -5.52 -9.60 -15.19
C THR A 230 -5.11 -10.41 -16.41
N LYS A 231 -5.11 -9.81 -17.60
CA LYS A 231 -4.56 -10.41 -18.82
C LYS A 231 -3.24 -9.75 -19.17
N HIS A 232 -2.19 -10.56 -19.41
CA HIS A 232 -0.90 -10.07 -19.86
C HIS A 232 -0.29 -11.05 -20.87
N ALA A 233 0.16 -10.53 -22.01
CA ALA A 233 0.80 -11.33 -23.09
C ALA A 233 0.00 -12.59 -23.48
N GLY A 234 -1.33 -12.50 -23.51
CA GLY A 234 -2.24 -13.61 -23.89
C GLY A 234 -2.49 -14.64 -22.79
N VAL A 235 -1.95 -14.44 -21.57
CA VAL A 235 -2.20 -15.27 -20.40
C VAL A 235 -3.16 -14.53 -19.45
N TYR A 236 -4.15 -15.25 -18.93
CA TYR A 236 -5.09 -14.79 -17.92
C TYR A 236 -4.59 -15.20 -16.54
N TYR A 237 -4.47 -14.23 -15.65
CA TYR A 237 -4.01 -14.39 -14.26
C TYR A 237 -5.21 -14.15 -13.34
N LEU A 238 -5.84 -15.22 -12.88
CA LEU A 238 -6.93 -15.15 -11.91
C LEU A 238 -6.35 -15.15 -10.50
N GLN A 239 -6.34 -14.00 -9.88
CA GLN A 239 -5.87 -13.75 -8.52
C GLN A 239 -6.99 -14.08 -7.55
N TYR A 240 -6.67 -14.49 -6.33
CA TYR A 240 -7.62 -14.78 -5.25
C TYR A 240 -6.94 -14.64 -3.90
N SER A 241 -7.73 -14.45 -2.86
CA SER A 241 -7.25 -14.14 -1.53
C SER A 241 -7.58 -15.20 -0.51
N ALA A 242 -6.64 -15.44 0.40
CA ALA A 242 -6.74 -16.33 1.56
C ALA A 242 -5.77 -15.87 2.67
N PRO A 243 -5.91 -16.33 3.92
CA PRO A 243 -6.95 -17.21 4.45
C PRO A 243 -8.13 -16.46 5.08
N GLY A 244 -8.14 -15.13 5.04
CA GLY A 244 -9.17 -14.26 5.58
C GLY A 244 -8.63 -12.91 6.01
N THR A 245 -9.41 -11.88 5.77
CA THR A 245 -9.04 -10.47 5.85
C THR A 245 -8.62 -9.96 7.24
N GLN A 246 -8.91 -10.70 8.32
CA GLN A 246 -8.57 -10.32 9.70
C GLN A 246 -7.11 -10.64 10.08
N PHE A 247 -6.42 -11.49 9.31
CA PHE A 247 -5.08 -11.96 9.64
C PHE A 247 -4.00 -11.11 8.95
N LYS A 248 -2.92 -10.78 9.65
CA LYS A 248 -1.78 -10.06 9.06
C LYS A 248 -1.04 -10.84 7.97
N ILE A 249 -1.32 -12.15 7.86
CA ILE A 249 -0.78 -13.02 6.79
C ILE A 249 -1.72 -13.10 5.57
N TYR A 250 -2.75 -12.27 5.48
CA TYR A 250 -3.67 -12.19 4.35
C TYR A 250 -2.89 -11.94 3.05
N ALA A 251 -3.10 -12.76 2.04
CA ALA A 251 -2.24 -12.81 0.85
C ALA A 251 -3.02 -13.18 -0.39
N ASP A 252 -2.45 -12.91 -1.57
CA ASP A 252 -3.02 -13.33 -2.84
C ASP A 252 -2.22 -14.45 -3.49
N GLY A 253 -2.93 -15.50 -3.86
CA GLY A 253 -2.47 -16.54 -4.79
C GLY A 253 -2.94 -16.24 -6.21
N VAL A 254 -2.43 -17.00 -7.18
CA VAL A 254 -2.82 -16.84 -8.58
C VAL A 254 -2.86 -18.16 -9.33
N TYR A 255 -3.90 -18.31 -10.15
CA TYR A 255 -4.04 -19.36 -11.15
C TYR A 255 -3.96 -18.75 -12.55
N THR A 256 -3.39 -19.46 -13.49
CA THR A 256 -3.20 -19.00 -14.88
C THR A 256 -3.94 -19.86 -15.89
N SER A 257 -4.35 -19.26 -17.01
CA SER A 257 -4.99 -19.94 -18.13
C SER A 257 -4.72 -19.21 -19.44
N THR A 258 -4.90 -19.88 -20.58
CA THR A 258 -4.98 -19.28 -21.91
C THR A 258 -6.43 -18.99 -22.34
N ASN A 259 -7.40 -19.24 -21.46
CA ASN A 259 -8.83 -19.01 -21.71
C ASN A 259 -9.45 -18.35 -20.47
N PRO A 260 -10.25 -17.27 -20.60
CA PRO A 260 -10.83 -16.55 -19.48
C PRO A 260 -11.74 -17.41 -18.60
N MET A 261 -12.30 -18.49 -19.10
CA MET A 261 -13.11 -19.43 -18.33
C MET A 261 -12.35 -20.70 -17.89
N GLY A 262 -11.03 -20.74 -18.09
CA GLY A 262 -10.21 -21.89 -17.72
C GLY A 262 -10.12 -22.99 -18.82
N PRO A 263 -9.51 -24.15 -18.52
CA PRO A 263 -9.06 -24.58 -17.18
C PRO A 263 -7.90 -23.73 -16.64
N PHE A 264 -7.88 -23.55 -15.32
CA PHE A 264 -6.84 -22.77 -14.63
C PHE A 264 -5.81 -23.68 -13.97
N ALA A 265 -4.54 -23.27 -14.02
CA ALA A 265 -3.40 -23.95 -13.40
C ALA A 265 -2.79 -23.08 -12.30
N TYR A 266 -2.53 -23.67 -11.12
CA TYR A 266 -1.93 -22.97 -9.99
C TYR A 266 -0.50 -22.53 -10.29
N GLN A 267 -0.16 -21.28 -9.96
CA GLN A 267 1.20 -20.77 -10.07
C GLN A 267 2.02 -21.17 -8.83
N ALA A 268 3.11 -21.91 -9.03
CA ALA A 268 3.93 -22.41 -7.93
C ALA A 268 4.59 -21.30 -7.06
N TYR A 269 4.73 -20.09 -7.59
CA TYR A 269 5.22 -18.92 -6.85
C TYR A 269 4.15 -18.29 -5.92
N SER A 270 2.95 -18.82 -5.82
CA SER A 270 1.95 -18.31 -4.85
C SER A 270 2.36 -18.59 -3.40
N PRO A 271 2.05 -17.67 -2.43
CA PRO A 271 1.39 -16.40 -2.68
C PRO A 271 2.30 -15.47 -3.48
N PHE A 272 1.74 -14.78 -4.47
CA PHE A 272 2.51 -13.82 -5.26
C PHE A 272 2.54 -12.43 -4.62
N SER A 273 1.53 -12.08 -3.82
CA SER A 273 1.45 -10.86 -3.01
C SER A 273 1.30 -11.25 -1.53
N HIS A 274 2.31 -10.90 -0.73
CA HIS A 274 2.38 -11.26 0.68
C HIS A 274 3.26 -10.29 1.47
N LYS A 275 2.71 -9.64 2.49
CA LYS A 275 3.42 -8.73 3.41
C LYS A 275 3.05 -9.11 4.86
N PRO A 276 3.57 -10.22 5.40
CA PRO A 276 3.11 -10.77 6.67
C PRO A 276 3.67 -10.09 7.92
N THR A 277 4.74 -9.33 7.78
CA THR A 277 5.46 -8.70 8.89
C THR A 277 5.94 -7.29 8.53
N GLY A 278 6.35 -6.50 9.54
CA GLY A 278 6.69 -5.09 9.44
C GLY A 278 5.61 -4.21 10.09
N PHE A 279 5.65 -2.92 9.85
CA PHE A 279 4.68 -1.97 10.40
C PHE A 279 3.23 -2.29 10.01
N ILE A 280 3.02 -2.73 8.77
CA ILE A 280 1.74 -3.24 8.27
C ILE A 280 1.85 -4.72 7.92
N GLY A 281 0.74 -5.43 7.98
CA GLY A 281 0.61 -6.81 7.50
C GLY A 281 -0.40 -6.91 6.36
N GLY A 282 -0.49 -8.09 5.71
CA GLY A 282 -1.49 -8.41 4.70
C GLY A 282 -0.96 -8.44 3.27
N ALA A 283 -1.56 -7.67 2.39
CA ALA A 283 -1.44 -7.62 0.93
C ALA A 283 -2.32 -8.64 0.20
N GLY A 284 -3.55 -8.84 0.70
CA GLY A 284 -4.59 -9.63 0.07
C GLY A 284 -5.82 -8.82 -0.35
N HIS A 285 -6.76 -9.44 -1.03
CA HIS A 285 -7.95 -8.90 -1.69
C HIS A 285 -7.64 -7.60 -2.42
N SER A 286 -7.07 -7.75 -3.57
CA SER A 286 -6.33 -6.71 -4.26
C SER A 286 -6.80 -6.54 -5.69
N SER A 287 -6.41 -5.44 -6.30
CA SER A 287 -6.52 -5.21 -7.74
C SER A 287 -5.17 -4.90 -8.36
N THR A 288 -5.02 -5.21 -9.63
CA THR A 288 -3.79 -4.97 -10.41
C THR A 288 -4.08 -4.00 -11.55
N VAL A 289 -3.28 -2.95 -11.66
CA VAL A 289 -3.43 -1.91 -12.70
C VAL A 289 -2.10 -1.60 -13.37
N GLU A 290 -2.16 -1.27 -14.67
CA GLU A 290 -1.04 -0.67 -15.40
C GLU A 290 -1.01 0.85 -15.18
N ASP A 291 0.21 1.42 -15.00
CA ASP A 291 0.42 2.85 -14.74
C ASP A 291 0.46 3.71 -16.01
N GLY A 292 0.06 3.17 -17.16
CA GLY A 292 0.10 3.85 -18.46
C GLY A 292 1.51 4.12 -18.99
N ARG A 293 2.55 3.59 -18.31
CA ARG A 293 3.97 3.72 -18.68
C ARG A 293 4.67 2.37 -18.76
N GLY A 294 3.90 1.28 -18.68
CA GLY A 294 4.36 -0.10 -18.72
C GLY A 294 4.77 -0.67 -17.36
N GLY A 295 4.63 0.07 -16.28
CA GLY A 295 4.72 -0.42 -14.91
C GLY A 295 3.37 -0.98 -14.43
N TYR A 296 3.40 -2.01 -13.59
CA TYR A 296 2.21 -2.62 -12.99
C TYR A 296 2.25 -2.48 -11.48
N TRP A 297 1.09 -2.20 -10.90
CA TRP A 297 0.92 -1.95 -9.48
C TRP A 297 -0.23 -2.78 -8.92
N HIS A 298 -0.05 -3.23 -7.71
CA HIS A 298 -0.98 -4.06 -6.97
C HIS A 298 -1.41 -3.30 -5.71
N ILE A 299 -2.68 -2.92 -5.63
CA ILE A 299 -3.22 -2.28 -4.45
C ILE A 299 -3.97 -3.31 -3.61
N SER A 300 -3.72 -3.32 -2.31
CA SER A 300 -4.09 -4.43 -1.44
C SER A 300 -4.68 -3.97 -0.12
N THR A 301 -5.46 -4.83 0.51
CA THR A 301 -5.91 -4.69 1.89
C THR A 301 -4.78 -4.98 2.87
N THR A 302 -4.61 -4.08 3.84
CA THR A 302 -3.69 -4.24 4.98
C THR A 302 -4.49 -4.24 6.29
N PRO A 303 -4.69 -5.40 6.94
CA PRO A 303 -5.50 -5.51 8.16
C PRO A 303 -4.80 -4.91 9.38
N ILE A 304 -5.55 -4.20 10.20
CA ILE A 304 -5.18 -3.79 11.56
C ILE A 304 -5.84 -4.72 12.57
N GLY A 305 -7.18 -4.81 12.56
CA GLY A 305 -7.92 -5.82 13.32
C GLY A 305 -7.87 -5.68 14.85
N VAL A 306 -7.67 -4.47 15.39
CA VAL A 306 -7.59 -4.24 16.84
C VAL A 306 -8.98 -3.97 17.43
N ARG A 307 -9.72 -3.02 16.88
CA ARG A 307 -11.06 -2.67 17.36
C ARG A 307 -12.15 -3.57 16.78
N HIS A 308 -11.92 -4.01 15.56
CA HIS A 308 -12.83 -4.88 14.83
C HIS A 308 -12.05 -5.65 13.76
N MET A 309 -12.46 -6.88 13.43
CA MET A 309 -11.79 -7.70 12.41
C MET A 309 -11.71 -7.02 11.03
N PHE A 310 -12.59 -6.08 10.73
CA PHE A 310 -12.60 -5.28 9.50
C PHE A 310 -11.99 -3.88 9.67
N GLU A 311 -11.17 -3.66 10.68
CA GLU A 311 -10.33 -2.45 10.75
C GLU A 311 -9.15 -2.61 9.80
N ARG A 312 -9.23 -1.97 8.63
CA ARG A 312 -8.33 -2.21 7.49
C ARG A 312 -7.88 -0.91 6.84
N ARG A 313 -6.75 -0.97 6.14
CA ARG A 313 -6.16 0.13 5.34
C ARG A 313 -5.74 -0.40 3.98
N LEU A 314 -5.21 0.47 3.14
CA LEU A 314 -4.74 0.14 1.79
C LEU A 314 -3.22 0.32 1.69
N GLY A 315 -2.58 -0.58 0.94
CA GLY A 315 -1.19 -0.49 0.55
C GLY A 315 -1.04 -0.73 -0.94
N ILE A 316 -0.05 -0.10 -1.57
CA ILE A 316 0.27 -0.29 -2.98
C ILE A 316 1.68 -0.83 -3.14
N PHE A 317 1.86 -1.83 -4.01
CA PHE A 317 3.12 -2.51 -4.24
C PHE A 317 3.39 -2.68 -5.74
N PRO A 318 4.64 -2.56 -6.21
CA PRO A 318 4.95 -2.82 -7.60
C PRO A 318 4.94 -4.32 -7.88
N ILE A 319 4.42 -4.68 -9.05
CA ILE A 319 4.43 -6.06 -9.55
C ILE A 319 5.14 -6.14 -10.89
N ARG A 320 5.45 -7.36 -11.30
CA ARG A 320 5.92 -7.66 -12.64
C ARG A 320 5.55 -9.06 -13.08
N PHE A 321 5.53 -9.25 -14.38
CA PHE A 321 5.40 -10.54 -15.03
C PHE A 321 6.80 -11.05 -15.38
N GLU A 322 7.18 -12.20 -14.87
CA GLU A 322 8.46 -12.83 -15.15
C GLU A 322 8.49 -13.45 -16.56
N LYS A 323 9.69 -13.66 -17.11
CA LYS A 323 9.86 -14.22 -18.47
C LYS A 323 9.26 -15.62 -18.64
N ASP A 324 9.13 -16.38 -17.57
CA ASP A 324 8.48 -17.69 -17.55
C ASP A 324 6.96 -17.62 -17.27
N GLY A 325 6.38 -16.42 -17.30
CA GLY A 325 4.95 -16.18 -17.11
C GLY A 325 4.50 -16.15 -15.67
N GLN A 326 5.39 -16.17 -14.68
CA GLN A 326 4.99 -16.02 -13.28
C GLN A 326 4.73 -14.55 -12.93
N LEU A 327 3.64 -14.30 -12.20
CA LEU A 327 3.32 -13.02 -11.60
C LEU A 327 3.97 -12.92 -10.23
N VAL A 328 4.65 -11.81 -9.94
CA VAL A 328 5.32 -11.56 -8.65
C VAL A 328 5.06 -10.13 -8.17
N CYS A 329 4.84 -9.97 -6.87
CA CYS A 329 4.66 -8.69 -6.21
C CYS A 329 5.86 -8.41 -5.30
N ASN A 330 6.46 -7.22 -5.42
CA ASN A 330 7.58 -6.84 -4.58
C ASN A 330 7.11 -6.11 -3.33
N THR A 331 6.95 -6.84 -2.24
CA THR A 331 6.61 -6.30 -0.91
C THR A 331 7.83 -6.02 -0.03
N TYR A 332 9.06 -6.15 -0.56
CA TYR A 332 10.31 -5.91 0.15
C TYR A 332 10.43 -4.46 0.62
N LEU A 333 10.49 -4.24 1.95
CA LEU A 333 10.40 -2.90 2.53
C LEU A 333 9.19 -2.11 2.00
N GLY A 334 8.08 -2.79 1.70
CA GLY A 334 6.90 -2.19 1.12
C GLY A 334 6.14 -1.25 2.06
N ASP A 335 6.49 -1.24 3.34
CA ASP A 335 6.06 -0.30 4.38
C ASP A 335 7.07 0.84 4.63
N TYR A 336 8.11 0.95 3.80
CA TYR A 336 9.07 2.06 3.77
C TYR A 336 8.78 2.99 2.58
N PRO A 337 9.40 4.19 2.53
CA PRO A 337 9.23 5.07 1.38
C PRO A 337 9.58 4.38 0.06
N GLN A 338 8.69 4.52 -0.90
CA GLN A 338 8.81 4.01 -2.25
C GLN A 338 8.75 5.17 -3.24
N PHE A 339 9.40 5.07 -4.39
CA PHE A 339 9.17 6.02 -5.47
C PHE A 339 7.74 5.95 -5.98
N ALA A 340 7.18 7.09 -6.34
CA ALA A 340 5.87 7.19 -6.96
C ALA A 340 5.80 6.38 -8.27
N PRO A 341 4.63 5.86 -8.65
CA PRO A 341 4.44 5.22 -9.95
C PRO A 341 4.93 6.09 -11.11
N GLY A 342 5.58 5.45 -12.07
CA GLY A 342 6.17 6.12 -13.23
C GLY A 342 7.50 6.84 -13.01
N ILE A 343 8.10 6.79 -11.80
CA ILE A 343 9.43 7.33 -11.53
C ILE A 343 10.53 6.32 -11.90
N GLN A 344 10.32 5.03 -11.61
CA GLN A 344 11.26 3.95 -11.93
C GLN A 344 10.78 3.19 -13.19
N GLU A 345 11.72 2.81 -14.05
CA GLU A 345 11.40 2.00 -15.24
C GLU A 345 10.98 0.57 -14.90
N ASN A 346 11.57 -0.01 -13.84
CA ASN A 346 11.30 -1.38 -13.39
C ASN A 346 10.98 -1.41 -11.87
N PRO A 347 9.84 -0.85 -11.45
CA PRO A 347 9.52 -0.73 -10.02
C PRO A 347 9.41 -2.09 -9.31
N GLY A 348 9.03 -3.15 -10.02
CA GLY A 348 8.95 -4.52 -9.48
C GLY A 348 10.30 -5.10 -9.06
N GLU A 349 11.43 -4.57 -9.51
CA GLU A 349 12.77 -4.99 -9.09
C GLU A 349 13.26 -4.23 -7.86
N ASN A 350 13.18 -2.91 -7.90
CA ASN A 350 13.57 -2.04 -6.80
C ASN A 350 12.87 -0.69 -6.93
N ASN A 351 12.01 -0.36 -5.99
CA ASN A 351 11.29 0.91 -5.98
C ASN A 351 11.67 1.82 -4.80
N SER A 352 12.64 1.43 -3.96
CA SER A 352 13.01 2.19 -2.77
C SER A 352 14.00 3.30 -3.07
N PRO A 353 13.83 4.52 -2.53
CA PRO A 353 14.86 5.56 -2.55
C PRO A 353 16.07 5.26 -1.65
N GLY A 354 16.04 4.13 -0.92
CA GLY A 354 17.11 3.71 -0.01
C GLY A 354 17.06 4.40 1.36
N TRP A 355 15.97 5.08 1.71
CA TRP A 355 15.80 5.70 3.03
C TRP A 355 15.39 4.66 4.06
N MET A 356 16.20 4.58 5.12
CA MET A 356 16.00 3.59 6.18
C MET A 356 15.18 4.18 7.32
N LEU A 357 14.52 3.33 8.09
CA LEU A 357 13.83 3.71 9.31
C LEU A 357 14.88 4.04 10.39
N LEU A 358 14.80 5.23 10.93
CA LEU A 358 15.73 5.77 11.93
C LEU A 358 15.17 5.67 13.36
N SER A 359 13.84 5.56 13.46
CA SER A 359 13.10 5.67 14.72
C SER A 359 12.79 4.32 15.40
N TYR A 360 13.05 3.17 14.78
CA TYR A 360 12.77 1.86 15.36
C TYR A 360 13.45 1.66 16.72
N ALA A 361 12.67 1.24 17.72
CA ALA A 361 13.10 0.93 19.08
C ALA A 361 13.95 2.04 19.74
N ARG A 362 13.70 3.31 19.38
CA ARG A 362 14.42 4.45 19.94
C ARG A 362 13.82 4.90 21.26
N PRO A 363 14.66 5.44 22.18
CA PRO A 363 14.17 6.03 23.43
C PRO A 363 13.14 7.11 23.16
N ALA A 364 12.04 7.06 23.89
CA ALA A 364 10.94 7.99 23.75
C ALA A 364 10.52 8.57 25.11
N THR A 365 10.07 9.81 25.08
CA THR A 365 9.45 10.52 26.21
C THR A 365 8.19 11.21 25.74
N ALA A 366 7.27 11.47 26.65
CA ALA A 366 6.00 12.13 26.35
C ALA A 366 5.58 13.07 27.46
N SER A 367 4.68 14.02 27.16
CA SER A 367 4.06 14.93 28.13
C SER A 367 3.27 14.17 29.19
N SER A 368 2.52 13.15 28.76
CA SER A 368 1.72 12.27 29.58
C SER A 368 1.62 10.89 28.91
N THR A 369 1.15 9.88 29.64
CA THR A 369 1.00 8.52 29.11
C THR A 369 -0.21 7.84 29.74
N LEU A 370 -1.16 7.43 28.90
CA LEU A 370 -2.31 6.63 29.32
C LEU A 370 -1.83 5.23 29.70
N GLN A 371 -2.35 4.69 30.80
CA GLN A 371 -2.00 3.34 31.26
C GLN A 371 -2.21 2.29 30.14
N GLY A 372 -1.19 1.49 29.88
CA GLY A 372 -1.19 0.47 28.83
C GLY A 372 -0.73 0.97 27.45
N HIS A 373 -0.52 2.28 27.25
CA HIS A 373 -0.16 2.89 25.97
C HIS A 373 1.18 3.63 26.04
N SER A 374 2.26 2.88 26.26
CA SER A 374 3.62 3.40 26.43
C SER A 374 4.11 4.24 25.25
N ALA A 375 4.96 5.24 25.51
CA ALA A 375 5.62 6.04 24.47
C ALA A 375 6.44 5.17 23.50
N ALA A 376 6.97 4.04 23.94
CA ALA A 376 7.71 3.10 23.11
C ALA A 376 6.87 2.46 21.99
N ASN A 377 5.56 2.33 22.20
CA ASN A 377 4.64 1.75 21.21
C ASN A 377 4.54 2.58 19.91
N ALA A 378 4.90 3.85 19.94
CA ALA A 378 4.96 4.66 18.72
C ALA A 378 6.24 4.42 17.88
N PHE A 379 7.13 3.53 18.34
CA PHE A 379 8.45 3.26 17.75
C PHE A 379 8.77 1.75 17.66
N ASP A 380 7.79 0.88 17.82
CA ASP A 380 7.95 -0.59 17.87
C ASP A 380 7.71 -1.29 16.52
N GLU A 381 7.31 -0.54 15.48
CA GLU A 381 6.98 -1.05 14.14
C GLU A 381 5.78 -2.01 14.12
N ASP A 382 4.81 -1.79 15.00
CA ASP A 382 3.53 -2.49 14.98
C ASP A 382 2.36 -1.49 14.96
N ILE A 383 1.64 -1.37 13.84
CA ILE A 383 0.47 -0.50 13.71
C ILE A 383 -0.67 -0.85 14.68
N ARG A 384 -0.65 -2.05 15.28
CA ARG A 384 -1.64 -2.56 16.22
C ARG A 384 -1.41 -2.08 17.65
N THR A 385 -0.28 -1.47 17.94
CA THR A 385 0.05 -0.83 19.22
C THR A 385 0.11 0.68 19.07
N TRP A 386 -0.04 1.43 20.14
CA TRP A 386 0.08 2.89 20.10
C TRP A 386 0.42 3.48 21.46
N TRP A 387 1.10 4.61 21.44
CA TRP A 387 1.16 5.52 22.56
C TRP A 387 -0.11 6.38 22.60
N SER A 388 -0.59 6.72 23.81
CA SER A 388 -1.64 7.72 24.02
C SER A 388 -1.29 8.65 25.14
N ALA A 389 -1.50 9.95 24.95
CA ALA A 389 -1.60 10.92 26.02
C ALA A 389 -2.84 10.63 26.87
N VAL A 390 -2.90 11.20 28.07
CA VAL A 390 -4.10 11.10 28.95
C VAL A 390 -5.21 12.08 28.55
N SER A 391 -4.93 12.99 27.62
CA SER A 391 -5.86 14.02 27.15
C SER A 391 -5.69 14.33 25.67
N ASP A 392 -6.63 15.10 25.12
CA ASP A 392 -6.60 15.72 23.80
C ASP A 392 -6.13 17.18 23.84
N HIS A 393 -5.71 17.69 24.99
CA HIS A 393 -5.39 19.10 25.15
C HIS A 393 -4.27 19.54 24.19
N PRO A 394 -4.37 20.74 23.61
CA PRO A 394 -3.25 21.35 22.90
C PRO A 394 -1.99 21.38 23.76
N GLY A 395 -0.85 21.00 23.18
CA GLY A 395 0.42 20.94 23.89
C GLY A 395 0.82 19.56 24.43
N GLU A 396 -0.06 18.51 24.35
CA GLU A 396 0.42 17.12 24.54
C GLU A 396 1.45 16.78 23.46
N TRP A 397 2.52 16.07 23.84
CA TRP A 397 3.63 15.79 22.93
C TRP A 397 4.26 14.42 23.13
N LEU A 398 4.85 13.91 22.06
CA LEU A 398 5.70 12.72 22.02
C LEU A 398 7.04 13.07 21.40
N GLN A 399 8.16 12.66 22.02
CA GLN A 399 9.51 12.91 21.55
C GLN A 399 10.31 11.61 21.42
N GLY A 400 11.00 11.44 20.29
CA GLY A 400 11.95 10.36 20.04
C GLY A 400 13.40 10.88 20.00
N ASP A 401 14.35 10.07 20.50
CA ASP A 401 15.80 10.27 20.36
C ASP A 401 16.36 9.24 19.37
N LEU A 402 16.77 9.65 18.17
CA LEU A 402 17.35 8.78 17.15
C LEU A 402 18.72 8.18 17.54
N GLY A 403 19.26 8.60 18.71
CA GLY A 403 20.56 8.16 19.25
C GLY A 403 21.78 8.84 18.63
N ALA A 404 21.64 9.44 17.47
CA ALA A 404 22.68 10.22 16.79
C ALA A 404 22.05 11.24 15.83
N ILE A 405 22.84 12.22 15.37
CA ILE A 405 22.41 13.10 14.29
C ILE A 405 22.27 12.28 13.01
N CYS A 406 21.07 12.26 12.46
CA CYS A 406 20.72 11.60 11.21
C CYS A 406 20.36 12.61 10.13
N ARG A 407 20.47 12.22 8.87
CA ARG A 407 19.90 12.93 7.73
C ARG A 407 18.47 12.40 7.53
N ILE A 408 17.48 13.25 7.76
CA ILE A 408 16.06 12.92 7.69
C ILE A 408 15.52 13.39 6.34
N GLU A 409 14.86 12.48 5.63
CA GLU A 409 14.33 12.69 4.27
C GLU A 409 12.80 12.77 4.24
N ALA A 410 12.15 11.99 5.13
CA ALA A 410 10.70 11.90 5.21
C ALA A 410 10.24 11.46 6.60
N MET A 411 8.97 11.68 6.90
CA MET A 411 8.29 11.22 8.12
C MET A 411 6.92 10.64 7.77
N GLN A 412 6.48 9.66 8.55
CA GLN A 412 5.10 9.19 8.52
C GLN A 412 4.53 9.22 9.94
N VAL A 413 3.41 9.92 10.12
CA VAL A 413 2.67 9.97 11.38
C VAL A 413 1.42 9.12 11.24
N ASN A 414 1.31 8.09 12.08
CA ASN A 414 0.16 7.19 12.11
C ASN A 414 -0.56 7.39 13.45
N PHE A 415 -1.78 7.88 13.41
CA PHE A 415 -2.57 8.17 14.61
C PHE A 415 -3.28 6.91 15.12
N GLY A 416 -3.37 6.78 16.46
CA GLY A 416 -3.96 5.62 17.12
C GLY A 416 -5.47 5.68 17.30
N ASP A 417 -6.12 6.82 17.04
CA ASP A 417 -7.57 7.04 17.26
C ASP A 417 -8.07 6.57 18.65
N GLN A 418 -7.24 6.74 19.72
CA GLN A 418 -7.60 6.30 21.08
C GLN A 418 -8.84 7.02 21.59
N GLY A 419 -9.86 6.26 21.94
CA GLY A 419 -11.12 6.80 22.46
C GLY A 419 -11.94 7.59 21.43
N ALA A 420 -11.50 7.67 20.19
CA ALA A 420 -12.25 8.32 19.13
C ALA A 420 -13.59 7.61 18.89
N THR A 421 -14.67 8.37 18.80
CA THR A 421 -16.02 7.88 18.52
C THR A 421 -16.67 8.75 17.48
N ASN A 422 -16.83 8.19 16.29
CA ASN A 422 -17.53 8.85 15.20
C ASN A 422 -18.13 7.80 14.26
N LEU A 423 -19.15 8.19 13.53
CA LEU A 423 -19.70 7.40 12.43
C LEU A 423 -19.77 8.31 11.19
N GLY A 424 -19.18 7.83 10.12
CA GLY A 424 -19.12 8.60 8.88
C GLY A 424 -17.88 9.49 8.76
N ARG A 425 -17.98 10.49 7.89
CA ARG A 425 -16.88 11.37 7.57
C ARG A 425 -16.85 12.60 8.46
N LEU A 426 -15.68 12.92 9.00
CA LEU A 426 -15.44 14.16 9.69
C LEU A 426 -15.32 15.31 8.69
N ARG A 427 -16.10 16.37 8.88
CA ARG A 427 -15.99 17.61 8.10
C ARG A 427 -15.43 18.70 8.99
N ASN A 428 -14.36 19.34 8.57
CA ASN A 428 -13.65 20.39 9.32
C ASN A 428 -13.17 19.95 10.72
N ASP A 429 -12.94 18.66 10.89
CA ASP A 429 -12.40 18.07 12.12
C ASP A 429 -11.29 17.09 11.73
N SER A 430 -10.04 17.45 11.97
CA SER A 430 -8.86 16.73 11.50
C SER A 430 -7.71 16.86 12.50
N TYR A 431 -6.77 15.95 12.49
CA TYR A 431 -5.55 16.08 13.27
C TYR A 431 -4.80 17.35 12.91
N GLN A 432 -4.56 18.22 13.90
CA GLN A 432 -3.70 19.39 13.77
C GLN A 432 -2.52 19.25 14.73
N TYR A 433 -1.32 19.38 14.21
CA TYR A 433 -0.10 19.15 14.95
C TYR A 433 1.08 19.87 14.30
N TYR A 434 2.23 19.83 14.94
CA TYR A 434 3.49 20.21 14.33
C TYR A 434 4.62 19.33 14.84
N VAL A 435 5.69 19.21 14.05
CA VAL A 435 6.90 18.48 14.42
C VAL A 435 8.05 19.46 14.50
N GLU A 436 8.73 19.43 15.63
CA GLU A 436 10.00 20.13 15.85
C GLU A 436 11.16 19.15 15.83
N CYS A 437 12.31 19.60 15.37
CA CYS A 437 13.54 18.84 15.36
C CYS A 437 14.67 19.60 16.03
N SER A 438 15.62 18.84 16.61
CA SER A 438 16.77 19.37 17.33
C SER A 438 17.99 18.46 17.16
N SER A 439 19.17 19.06 17.10
CA SER A 439 20.44 18.32 17.11
C SER A 439 21.00 18.11 18.52
N ASP A 440 20.63 18.95 19.48
CA ASP A 440 21.19 19.01 20.84
C ASP A 440 20.16 18.80 21.96
N GLY A 441 18.87 18.71 21.60
CA GLY A 441 17.74 18.60 22.55
C GLY A 441 17.40 19.90 23.28
N GLN A 442 18.06 21.02 22.94
CA GLN A 442 17.86 22.32 23.60
C GLN A 442 17.29 23.36 22.62
N LYS A 443 17.83 23.42 21.41
CA LYS A 443 17.38 24.33 20.35
C LYS A 443 16.49 23.57 19.39
N TRP A 444 15.24 24.01 19.28
CA TRP A 444 14.21 23.37 18.48
C TRP A 444 13.80 24.26 17.31
N SER A 445 13.54 23.67 16.18
CA SER A 445 12.98 24.33 14.99
C SER A 445 11.85 23.47 14.41
N THR A 446 10.78 24.11 13.97
CA THR A 446 9.68 23.41 13.28
C THR A 446 10.18 22.87 11.96
N CYS A 447 9.98 21.57 11.74
CA CYS A 447 10.35 20.88 10.50
C CYS A 447 9.12 20.34 9.73
N LEU A 448 7.96 20.25 10.37
CA LEU A 448 6.68 19.97 9.74
C LEU A 448 5.59 20.77 10.47
N ASP A 449 4.83 21.59 9.75
CA ASP A 449 3.74 22.37 10.32
C ASP A 449 2.41 21.93 9.70
N ARG A 450 1.51 21.41 10.57
CA ARG A 450 0.14 20.97 10.25
C ARG A 450 -0.89 21.61 11.16
N LYS A 451 -0.58 22.77 11.74
CA LYS A 451 -1.49 23.49 12.65
C LYS A 451 -2.76 23.97 11.97
N ALA A 452 -2.73 24.17 10.66
CA ALA A 452 -3.88 24.56 9.85
C ALA A 452 -4.36 23.43 8.93
N ASN A 453 -4.11 22.17 9.29
CA ASN A 453 -4.57 21.03 8.50
C ASN A 453 -6.11 20.93 8.54
N HIS A 454 -6.72 20.64 7.39
CA HIS A 454 -8.16 20.41 7.23
C HIS A 454 -8.49 19.05 6.60
N ARG A 455 -7.47 18.21 6.38
CA ARG A 455 -7.60 16.88 5.84
C ARG A 455 -7.49 15.85 6.95
N ASP A 456 -8.54 15.05 7.13
CA ASP A 456 -8.56 13.96 8.12
C ASP A 456 -7.86 12.71 7.54
N ALA A 457 -6.53 12.68 7.63
CA ALA A 457 -5.67 11.60 7.16
C ALA A 457 -4.92 10.97 8.34
N PRO A 458 -5.33 9.75 8.78
CA PRO A 458 -4.73 9.11 9.97
C PRO A 458 -3.33 8.55 9.73
N HIS A 459 -2.85 8.49 8.48
CA HIS A 459 -1.55 7.95 8.08
C HIS A 459 -0.81 8.93 7.18
N GLU A 460 -0.55 10.14 7.70
CA GLU A 460 0.07 11.20 6.91
C GLU A 460 1.55 10.89 6.62
N TYR A 461 1.91 10.87 5.34
CA TYR A 461 3.30 10.79 4.88
C TYR A 461 3.78 12.15 4.38
N ALA A 462 4.92 12.61 4.90
CA ALA A 462 5.53 13.88 4.53
C ALA A 462 6.98 13.66 4.05
N GLN A 463 7.19 13.71 2.74
CA GLN A 463 8.52 13.87 2.15
C GLN A 463 8.97 15.32 2.36
N LEU A 464 10.15 15.53 2.94
CA LEU A 464 10.69 16.87 3.14
C LEU A 464 11.21 17.45 1.82
N ASP A 465 10.95 18.73 1.56
CA ASP A 465 11.47 19.42 0.38
C ASP A 465 13.01 19.38 0.36
N GLU A 466 13.62 19.65 1.51
CA GLU A 466 15.04 19.53 1.75
C GLU A 466 15.31 18.65 2.98
N PRO A 467 16.29 17.74 2.90
CA PRO A 467 16.66 16.90 4.05
C PRO A 467 17.17 17.73 5.21
N ILE A 468 16.81 17.34 6.42
CA ILE A 468 17.26 18.00 7.65
C ILE A 468 18.23 17.11 8.44
N LYS A 469 19.07 17.74 9.25
CA LYS A 469 19.98 17.03 10.18
C LYS A 469 19.47 17.23 11.61
N ALA A 470 19.03 16.14 12.25
CA ALA A 470 18.56 16.19 13.63
C ALA A 470 18.82 14.85 14.34
N ARG A 471 18.83 14.89 15.68
CA ARG A 471 18.83 13.73 16.56
C ARG A 471 17.50 13.53 17.24
N TYR A 472 16.84 14.61 17.61
CA TYR A 472 15.57 14.58 18.36
C TYR A 472 14.45 15.11 17.48
N LEU A 473 13.29 14.43 17.55
CA LEU A 473 12.04 14.90 16.95
C LEU A 473 10.96 14.89 18.01
N LYS A 474 10.12 15.93 18.00
CA LYS A 474 9.01 16.08 18.92
C LYS A 474 7.76 16.48 18.14
N ILE A 475 6.72 15.64 18.19
CA ILE A 475 5.41 15.94 17.66
C ILE A 475 4.52 16.48 18.78
N THR A 476 3.85 17.60 18.52
CA THR A 476 3.01 18.29 19.50
C THR A 476 1.59 18.45 18.96
N ASN A 477 0.60 18.06 19.77
CA ASN A 477 -0.82 18.19 19.48
C ASN A 477 -1.27 19.67 19.47
N VAL A 478 -2.11 19.99 18.50
CA VAL A 478 -2.89 21.24 18.43
C VAL A 478 -4.38 20.92 18.53
N HIS A 479 -4.82 19.86 17.82
CA HIS A 479 -6.20 19.37 17.86
C HIS A 479 -6.26 17.88 17.50
N THR A 480 -7.08 17.12 18.21
CA THR A 480 -7.37 15.71 17.96
C THR A 480 -8.84 15.55 17.59
N PRO A 481 -9.17 14.94 16.45
CA PRO A 481 -10.55 14.83 15.97
C PRO A 481 -11.36 13.75 16.69
N ALA A 482 -12.67 13.75 16.46
CA ALA A 482 -13.62 12.70 16.89
C ALA A 482 -13.71 12.50 18.43
N GLY A 483 -13.33 13.50 19.24
CA GLY A 483 -13.30 13.42 20.70
C GLY A 483 -12.31 12.38 21.23
N GLY A 484 -11.35 11.96 20.43
CA GLY A 484 -10.30 11.03 20.81
C GLY A 484 -9.19 11.68 21.65
N LEU A 485 -8.30 10.84 22.22
CA LEU A 485 -7.08 11.30 22.88
C LEU A 485 -5.95 11.40 21.85
N PHE A 486 -4.99 12.32 22.10
CA PHE A 486 -3.81 12.40 21.24
C PHE A 486 -3.00 11.11 21.33
N SER A 487 -2.96 10.35 20.23
CA SER A 487 -2.40 9.00 20.22
C SER A 487 -1.74 8.67 18.89
N ILE A 488 -0.61 7.96 18.96
CA ILE A 488 0.25 7.66 17.81
C ILE A 488 0.62 6.18 17.81
N SER A 489 0.23 5.46 16.75
CA SER A 489 0.62 4.07 16.52
C SER A 489 1.95 3.93 15.77
N GLY A 490 2.43 5.00 15.14
CA GLY A 490 3.75 5.00 14.52
C GLY A 490 4.23 6.42 14.22
N PHE A 491 5.29 6.86 14.86
CA PHE A 491 6.03 8.05 14.48
C PHE A 491 7.31 7.62 13.76
N ARG A 492 7.17 7.38 12.47
CA ARG A 492 8.20 6.78 11.63
C ARG A 492 9.03 7.85 10.94
N VAL A 493 10.32 7.82 11.13
CA VAL A 493 11.30 8.81 10.61
C VAL A 493 12.24 8.10 9.66
N PHE A 494 12.30 8.55 8.41
CA PHE A 494 13.06 7.92 7.35
C PHE A 494 14.21 8.79 6.85
N GLY A 495 15.32 8.12 6.51
CA GLY A 495 16.50 8.81 6.00
C GLY A 495 17.75 7.93 6.07
N SER A 496 18.87 8.53 6.51
CA SER A 496 20.13 7.81 6.68
C SER A 496 20.86 8.24 7.95
N ARG A 497 21.40 7.23 8.67
CA ARG A 497 22.35 7.45 9.76
C ARG A 497 23.77 7.53 9.18
N LEU A 498 24.61 8.39 9.74
CA LEU A 498 26.04 8.37 9.42
C LEU A 498 26.64 7.07 9.96
N GLY A 499 27.18 6.26 9.07
CA GLY A 499 27.74 4.95 9.42
C GLY A 499 27.78 3.99 8.25
N LYS A 500 27.95 2.72 8.56
CA LYS A 500 27.91 1.61 7.58
C LYS A 500 26.70 0.75 7.83
N ALA A 501 26.16 0.16 6.77
CA ALA A 501 25.24 -0.95 6.89
C ALA A 501 25.88 -2.07 7.75
N PRO A 502 25.07 -2.91 8.44
CA PRO A 502 25.59 -3.98 9.27
C PRO A 502 26.38 -4.99 8.42
N ALA A 503 27.13 -5.91 9.06
CA ALA A 503 27.72 -7.02 8.35
C ALA A 503 26.62 -7.94 7.75
N MET A 504 26.96 -8.77 6.78
CA MET A 504 26.03 -9.78 6.28
C MET A 504 25.67 -10.79 7.37
N ALA A 505 24.43 -11.26 7.37
CA ALA A 505 24.01 -12.38 8.21
C ALA A 505 24.83 -13.63 7.86
N GLY A 506 25.44 -14.24 8.88
CA GLY A 506 26.24 -15.45 8.77
C GLY A 506 25.46 -16.70 9.17
N ASP A 507 26.01 -17.88 8.87
CA ASP A 507 25.51 -19.20 9.29
C ASP A 507 24.02 -19.44 8.99
N VAL A 508 23.52 -18.86 7.89
CA VAL A 508 22.12 -19.02 7.49
C VAL A 508 21.85 -20.51 7.26
N LYS A 509 20.86 -21.03 7.99
CA LYS A 509 20.34 -22.40 7.89
C LYS A 509 18.84 -22.33 7.64
N ALA A 510 18.35 -23.21 6.78
CA ALA A 510 16.93 -23.37 6.51
C ALA A 510 16.61 -24.86 6.42
N ARG A 511 15.57 -25.32 7.11
CA ARG A 511 15.15 -26.71 7.16
C ARG A 511 13.64 -26.81 7.09
N ARG A 512 13.14 -27.55 6.12
CA ARG A 512 11.71 -27.84 6.01
C ARG A 512 11.28 -28.78 7.14
N GLU A 513 10.09 -28.59 7.69
CA GLU A 513 9.55 -29.47 8.71
C GLU A 513 9.21 -30.85 8.10
N ALA A 514 9.61 -31.93 8.82
CA ALA A 514 9.45 -33.29 8.30
C ALA A 514 8.00 -33.76 8.32
N THR A 515 7.17 -33.22 9.21
CA THR A 515 5.77 -33.60 9.40
C THR A 515 4.79 -32.71 8.66
N ASP A 516 5.22 -31.53 8.25
CA ASP A 516 4.41 -30.58 7.46
C ASP A 516 5.29 -29.82 6.45
N ALA A 517 5.26 -30.25 5.21
CA ALA A 517 6.05 -29.68 4.13
C ALA A 517 5.71 -28.22 3.79
N ARG A 518 4.69 -27.63 4.41
CA ARG A 518 4.34 -26.21 4.28
C ARG A 518 5.15 -25.32 5.23
N GLN A 519 5.90 -25.90 6.16
CA GLN A 519 6.63 -25.20 7.21
C GLN A 519 8.15 -25.24 6.97
N LEU A 520 8.80 -24.12 7.29
CA LEU A 520 10.23 -23.92 7.16
C LEU A 520 10.79 -23.20 8.38
N HIS A 521 11.83 -23.78 8.98
CA HIS A 521 12.60 -23.17 10.07
C HIS A 521 13.84 -22.49 9.48
N VAL A 522 14.00 -21.19 9.73
CA VAL A 522 15.15 -20.40 9.30
C VAL A 522 15.90 -19.87 10.52
N SER A 523 17.22 -19.94 10.53
CA SER A 523 18.06 -19.37 11.59
C SER A 523 19.37 -18.83 11.03
N TRP A 524 19.98 -17.87 11.73
CA TRP A 524 21.24 -17.24 11.35
C TRP A 524 22.01 -16.77 12.59
N SER A 525 23.26 -16.35 12.41
CA SER A 525 24.05 -15.77 13.51
C SER A 525 23.70 -14.28 13.68
N ALA A 526 23.64 -13.84 14.95
CA ALA A 526 23.44 -12.44 15.30
C ALA A 526 24.50 -11.53 14.65
N VAL A 527 24.06 -10.41 14.11
CA VAL A 527 24.92 -9.40 13.48
C VAL A 527 24.97 -8.17 14.37
N LYS A 528 26.18 -7.77 14.77
CA LYS A 528 26.38 -6.54 15.53
C LYS A 528 25.86 -5.34 14.76
N ASP A 529 25.18 -4.44 15.44
CA ASP A 529 24.61 -3.19 14.90
C ASP A 529 23.49 -3.41 13.85
N ALA A 530 22.93 -4.63 13.71
CA ALA A 530 21.67 -4.82 12.99
C ALA A 530 20.48 -4.38 13.88
N ASP A 531 19.59 -3.58 13.33
CA ASP A 531 18.34 -3.19 13.99
C ASP A 531 17.28 -4.30 13.80
N PHE A 532 17.30 -5.00 12.64
CA PHE A 532 16.44 -6.15 12.31
C PHE A 532 16.98 -6.93 11.10
N TYR A 533 16.29 -8.02 10.72
CA TYR A 533 16.65 -8.87 9.60
C TYR A 533 15.49 -9.00 8.60
N ILE A 534 15.80 -9.32 7.33
CA ILE A 534 14.79 -9.66 6.34
C ILE A 534 15.13 -11.03 5.76
N ILE A 535 14.27 -12.01 6.02
CA ILE A 535 14.31 -13.28 5.31
C ILE A 535 13.73 -13.04 3.93
N ARG A 536 14.46 -13.39 2.88
CA ARG A 536 13.95 -13.45 1.51
C ARG A 536 13.91 -14.89 1.03
N TYR A 537 12.83 -15.25 0.38
CA TYR A 537 12.67 -16.60 -0.18
C TYR A 537 11.86 -16.58 -1.47
N GLY A 538 11.97 -17.66 -2.23
CA GLY A 538 11.27 -17.82 -3.51
C GLY A 538 11.60 -19.16 -4.15
N THR A 539 11.04 -19.39 -5.33
CA THR A 539 11.13 -20.69 -6.06
C THR A 539 12.35 -20.80 -6.97
N ALA A 540 13.15 -19.74 -7.09
CA ALA A 540 14.42 -19.73 -7.81
C ALA A 540 15.46 -18.84 -7.11
N PRO A 541 16.79 -19.10 -7.26
CA PRO A 541 17.83 -18.34 -6.57
C PRO A 541 17.87 -16.84 -6.91
N ASP A 542 17.44 -16.48 -8.10
CA ASP A 542 17.35 -15.11 -8.63
C ASP A 542 15.96 -14.47 -8.40
N ARG A 543 15.01 -15.18 -7.77
CA ARG A 543 13.62 -14.75 -7.56
C ARG A 543 13.19 -14.92 -6.10
N LEU A 544 13.84 -14.18 -5.19
CA LEU A 544 13.58 -14.20 -3.74
C LEU A 544 12.75 -12.97 -3.36
N PHE A 545 11.50 -12.88 -3.84
CA PHE A 545 10.64 -11.70 -3.65
C PHE A 545 9.72 -11.81 -2.44
N ASN A 546 9.34 -13.01 -2.01
CA ASN A 546 8.64 -13.20 -0.74
C ASN A 546 9.58 -12.90 0.43
N ASN A 547 9.07 -12.23 1.47
CA ASN A 547 9.92 -11.78 2.55
C ASN A 547 9.19 -11.69 3.90
N TYR A 548 10.00 -11.81 4.97
CA TYR A 548 9.59 -11.54 6.35
C TYR A 548 10.58 -10.57 6.99
N GLN A 549 10.09 -9.48 7.56
CA GLN A 549 10.88 -8.62 8.46
C GLN A 549 10.86 -9.24 9.86
N VAL A 550 12.04 -9.48 10.44
CA VAL A 550 12.20 -10.19 11.71
C VAL A 550 12.94 -9.31 12.71
N TYR A 551 12.30 -9.03 13.83
CA TYR A 551 12.78 -8.13 14.87
C TYR A 551 13.10 -8.92 16.15
N GLY A 552 14.22 -8.58 16.81
CA GLY A 552 14.57 -9.07 18.15
C GLY A 552 14.91 -10.56 18.27
N THR A 553 15.13 -11.27 17.17
CA THR A 553 15.48 -12.68 17.15
C THR A 553 16.30 -13.06 15.90
N GLU A 554 17.03 -14.16 15.95
CA GLU A 554 17.83 -14.72 14.86
C GLU A 554 17.27 -16.05 14.33
N HIS A 555 15.99 -16.27 14.52
CA HIS A 555 15.26 -17.41 13.95
C HIS A 555 13.83 -17.03 13.61
N PHE A 556 13.22 -17.74 12.67
CA PHE A 556 11.82 -17.53 12.29
C PHE A 556 11.24 -18.78 11.62
N ASP A 557 9.96 -19.05 11.88
CA ASP A 557 9.21 -20.13 11.25
C ASP A 557 8.28 -19.57 10.17
N ILE A 558 8.45 -20.01 8.93
CA ILE A 558 7.57 -19.69 7.81
C ILE A 558 6.60 -20.85 7.62
N ASN A 559 5.29 -20.60 7.59
CA ASN A 559 4.26 -21.63 7.46
C ASN A 559 3.42 -21.50 6.18
N SER A 560 3.80 -20.58 5.29
CA SER A 560 3.09 -20.23 4.08
C SER A 560 3.60 -20.91 2.81
N LEU A 561 4.48 -21.92 2.91
CA LEU A 561 5.06 -22.57 1.75
C LEU A 561 4.09 -23.52 1.07
N ASN A 562 4.32 -23.75 -0.23
CA ASN A 562 3.63 -24.80 -0.98
C ASN A 562 4.35 -26.14 -0.80
N ALA A 563 3.60 -27.19 -0.45
CA ALA A 563 4.13 -28.54 -0.36
C ALA A 563 4.59 -29.02 -1.74
N GLY A 564 5.73 -29.74 -1.76
CA GLY A 564 6.31 -30.24 -3.02
C GLY A 564 7.06 -29.21 -3.87
N VAL A 565 7.01 -27.92 -3.52
CA VAL A 565 7.75 -26.86 -4.21
C VAL A 565 9.13 -26.68 -3.56
N ARG A 566 10.16 -26.56 -4.36
CA ARG A 566 11.52 -26.24 -3.93
C ARG A 566 11.66 -24.74 -3.67
N TYR A 567 12.30 -24.38 -2.55
CA TYR A 567 12.53 -22.99 -2.19
C TYR A 567 14.00 -22.67 -1.99
N TYR A 568 14.31 -21.39 -2.16
CA TYR A 568 15.62 -20.79 -1.94
C TYR A 568 15.47 -19.67 -0.93
N VAL A 569 16.40 -19.62 0.06
CA VAL A 569 16.27 -18.72 1.22
C VAL A 569 17.58 -17.99 1.47
N THR A 570 17.52 -16.71 1.81
CA THR A 570 18.63 -15.91 2.31
C THR A 570 18.16 -14.93 3.37
N VAL A 571 19.11 -14.33 4.11
CA VAL A 571 18.80 -13.36 5.17
C VAL A 571 19.63 -12.10 4.95
N ASP A 572 18.97 -10.95 4.91
CA ASP A 572 19.57 -9.62 4.87
C ASP A 572 19.65 -9.05 6.29
N ALA A 573 20.69 -8.27 6.59
CA ALA A 573 20.81 -7.53 7.84
C ALA A 573 20.61 -6.03 7.57
N VAL A 574 19.86 -5.35 8.46
CA VAL A 574 19.37 -3.99 8.25
C VAL A 574 19.64 -3.10 9.45
N ASN A 575 20.05 -1.85 9.22
CA ASN A 575 20.06 -0.79 10.21
C ASN A 575 19.77 0.59 9.59
N GLY A 576 19.75 1.64 10.37
CA GLY A 576 19.50 3.00 9.89
C GLY A 576 20.55 3.57 8.91
N SER A 577 21.63 2.84 8.61
CA SER A 577 22.65 3.22 7.62
C SER A 577 22.50 2.44 6.31
N GLY A 578 21.66 1.39 6.26
CA GLY A 578 21.38 0.64 5.05
C GLY A 578 21.14 -0.86 5.26
N VAL A 579 21.04 -1.56 4.13
CA VAL A 579 20.84 -3.01 4.05
C VAL A 579 22.11 -3.67 3.56
N ASN A 580 22.54 -4.73 4.23
CA ASN A 580 23.54 -5.65 3.67
C ASN A 580 22.86 -6.96 3.25
N ARG A 581 22.71 -7.12 1.94
CA ARG A 581 21.98 -8.25 1.36
C ARG A 581 22.76 -9.55 1.51
N GLY A 582 22.07 -10.59 1.99
CA GLY A 582 22.60 -11.93 2.09
C GLY A 582 22.99 -12.50 0.73
N LYS A 583 24.20 -13.07 0.64
CA LYS A 583 24.73 -13.71 -0.59
C LYS A 583 24.65 -15.23 -0.54
N LYS A 584 24.64 -15.81 0.66
CA LYS A 584 24.47 -17.25 0.83
C LYS A 584 23.01 -17.61 0.66
N ILE A 585 22.70 -18.34 -0.39
CA ILE A 585 21.37 -18.87 -0.68
C ILE A 585 21.34 -20.33 -0.24
N VAL A 586 20.39 -20.66 0.64
CA VAL A 586 20.14 -22.03 1.11
C VAL A 586 19.05 -22.64 0.24
N ASP A 587 19.33 -23.80 -0.33
CA ASP A 587 18.41 -24.61 -1.11
C ASP A 587 17.60 -25.53 -0.18
N VAL A 588 16.29 -25.47 -0.25
CA VAL A 588 15.34 -26.20 0.58
C VAL A 588 14.42 -27.03 -0.30
N LYS A 589 14.54 -28.35 -0.17
CA LYS A 589 13.73 -29.33 -0.91
C LYS A 589 12.44 -29.67 -0.17
#